data_a781f1160c33835f8b63401a8db0afab
#
_entry.id   a781f1160c33835f8b63401a8db0afab
#
_cell.length_a   1.000
_cell.length_b   1.000
_cell.length_c   1.000
_cell.angle_alpha   90.00
_cell.angle_beta   90.00
_cell.angle_gamma   90.00
#
_symmetry.space_group_name_H-M   'P 1'
#
loop_
_entity.id
_entity.type
_entity.pdbx_description
1 polymer ?
#
loop_
_entity_poly.entity_id
_entity_poly.type
_entity_poly.pdbx_seq_one_letter_code
_entity_poly.pdbx_strand_id
1 'polypeptide(L)'
;QPRPYIENGTDNISSAFEGQAYTVSNVGVTFNVADIGDISVNASAAYFKFSSTDPAVAAINADGSVSIVGGGTATITAELKGVAATGSVAITSIALAPIPTRDAANVISIFSDAYQNSPVDYFNGYWAPWQTTEGQDDIDINGNKVIKYSKLNFVGIEFQGEKTVDASTMTHFHVDIYVENTLKSSDFIQV
;
A
#
# COMPACT_ATOMS: atom_id res chain seq x y z
N GLN A 1 -24.93 28.58 -11.36
CA GLN A 1 -25.20 27.26 -10.83
C GLN A 1 -24.10 26.87 -9.86
N PRO A 2 -24.41 26.30 -8.68
CA PRO A 2 -23.40 25.78 -7.74
C PRO A 2 -22.53 24.73 -8.40
N ARG A 3 -21.23 24.80 -8.16
CA ARG A 3 -20.22 23.84 -8.65
C ARG A 3 -19.59 23.15 -7.46
N PRO A 4 -19.99 21.91 -7.13
CA PRO A 4 -19.38 21.14 -6.05
C PRO A 4 -17.95 20.72 -6.40
N TYR A 5 -17.11 20.55 -5.38
CA TYR A 5 -15.74 20.06 -5.51
C TYR A 5 -15.33 19.19 -4.31
N ILE A 6 -14.40 18.29 -4.55
CA ILE A 6 -13.59 17.60 -3.55
C ILE A 6 -12.11 17.85 -3.87
N GLU A 7 -11.21 17.69 -2.90
CA GLU A 7 -9.77 17.89 -3.07
C GLU A 7 -9.42 19.25 -3.72
N ASN A 8 -10.14 20.32 -3.34
CA ASN A 8 -10.05 21.65 -3.99
C ASN A 8 -10.30 21.65 -5.50
N GLY A 9 -11.03 20.67 -6.02
CA GLY A 9 -11.28 20.53 -7.46
C GLY A 9 -10.10 19.94 -8.24
N THR A 10 -9.14 19.31 -7.56
CA THR A 10 -7.95 18.71 -8.16
C THR A 10 -8.06 17.20 -8.20
N ASP A 11 -7.52 16.58 -9.23
CA ASP A 11 -7.35 15.13 -9.28
C ASP A 11 -6.06 14.75 -8.57
N ASN A 12 -6.20 14.04 -7.44
CA ASN A 12 -5.10 13.60 -6.61
C ASN A 12 -4.78 12.12 -6.87
N ILE A 13 -3.52 11.75 -6.66
CA ILE A 13 -3.05 10.36 -6.69
C ILE A 13 -2.55 10.01 -5.30
N SER A 14 -3.00 8.87 -4.80
CA SER A 14 -2.56 8.32 -3.50
C SER A 14 -2.12 6.88 -3.67
N SER A 15 -1.01 6.54 -3.02
CA SER A 15 -0.56 5.16 -2.86
C SER A 15 -0.81 4.73 -1.42
N ALA A 16 -1.31 3.53 -1.23
CA ALA A 16 -1.67 3.01 0.07
C ALA A 16 -1.43 1.50 0.15
N PHE A 17 -1.43 0.96 1.37
CA PHE A 17 -1.44 -0.47 1.62
C PHE A 17 -2.82 -0.87 2.15
N GLU A 18 -3.18 -2.12 1.91
CA GLU A 18 -4.36 -2.74 2.53
C GLU A 18 -4.38 -2.50 4.05
N GLY A 19 -5.55 -2.17 4.59
CA GLY A 19 -5.74 -1.83 6.01
C GLY A 19 -5.47 -0.38 6.38
N GLN A 20 -4.88 0.42 5.49
CA GLN A 20 -4.75 1.86 5.72
C GLN A 20 -6.07 2.60 5.45
N ALA A 21 -6.13 3.85 5.90
CA ALA A 21 -7.27 4.73 5.69
C ALA A 21 -6.83 6.03 5.00
N TYR A 22 -7.74 6.58 4.23
CA TYR A 22 -7.63 7.90 3.61
C TYR A 22 -8.89 8.70 3.95
N THR A 23 -8.83 10.01 3.94
CA THR A 23 -10.02 10.85 4.09
C THR A 23 -10.04 11.88 2.97
N VAL A 24 -11.13 11.91 2.22
CA VAL A 24 -11.37 12.95 1.21
C VAL A 24 -11.42 14.30 1.91
N SER A 25 -10.62 15.23 1.44
CA SER A 25 -10.42 16.54 2.05
C SER A 25 -10.95 17.67 1.17
N ASN A 26 -10.95 18.89 1.73
CA ASN A 26 -11.23 20.12 1.00
C ASN A 26 -12.51 20.01 0.14
N VAL A 27 -13.61 19.63 0.78
CA VAL A 27 -14.93 19.44 0.18
C VAL A 27 -15.71 20.73 0.25
N GLY A 28 -16.34 21.14 -0.86
CA GLY A 28 -17.07 22.40 -0.87
C GLY A 28 -17.86 22.67 -2.14
N VAL A 29 -18.35 23.91 -2.24
CA VAL A 29 -19.14 24.40 -3.38
C VAL A 29 -18.68 25.79 -3.78
N THR A 30 -18.46 26.01 -5.05
CA THR A 30 -18.21 27.32 -5.63
C THR A 30 -19.50 27.88 -6.19
N PHE A 31 -19.82 29.11 -5.81
CA PHE A 31 -20.96 29.89 -6.32
C PHE A 31 -20.44 31.06 -7.15
N ASN A 32 -21.05 31.31 -8.29
CA ASN A 32 -20.85 32.56 -9.00
C ASN A 32 -21.85 33.58 -8.46
N VAL A 33 -21.36 34.62 -7.82
CA VAL A 33 -22.17 35.68 -7.21
C VAL A 33 -22.10 36.90 -8.10
N ALA A 34 -23.25 37.49 -8.41
CA ALA A 34 -23.33 38.67 -9.25
C ALA A 34 -22.46 39.80 -8.66
N ASP A 35 -21.73 40.50 -9.51
CA ASP A 35 -20.86 41.65 -9.21
C ASP A 35 -19.65 41.32 -8.29
N ILE A 36 -19.53 40.06 -7.81
CA ILE A 36 -18.44 39.63 -6.92
C ILE A 36 -17.57 38.55 -7.61
N GLY A 37 -18.18 37.69 -8.44
CA GLY A 37 -17.51 36.57 -9.08
C GLY A 37 -17.66 35.26 -8.31
N ASP A 38 -16.66 34.37 -8.41
CA ASP A 38 -16.70 33.07 -7.82
C ASP A 38 -16.31 33.10 -6.33
N ILE A 39 -17.17 32.57 -5.50
CA ILE A 39 -16.93 32.37 -4.06
C ILE A 39 -17.02 30.88 -3.75
N SER A 40 -15.97 30.32 -3.13
CA SER A 40 -15.94 28.95 -2.66
C SER A 40 -16.22 28.88 -1.15
N VAL A 41 -17.05 27.92 -0.77
CA VAL A 41 -17.45 27.67 0.61
C VAL A 41 -17.21 26.21 0.93
N ASN A 42 -16.53 25.96 2.03
CA ASN A 42 -16.36 24.58 2.54
C ASN A 42 -17.72 24.02 2.96
N ALA A 43 -17.92 22.74 2.70
CA ALA A 43 -19.12 22.01 3.05
C ALA A 43 -18.77 20.72 3.78
N SER A 44 -19.72 20.21 4.58
CA SER A 44 -19.56 18.88 5.16
C SER A 44 -19.61 17.81 4.08
N ALA A 45 -18.71 16.84 4.17
CA ALA A 45 -18.70 15.65 3.31
C ALA A 45 -20.04 14.92 3.33
N ALA A 46 -20.76 14.92 4.46
CA ALA A 46 -22.07 14.28 4.61
C ALA A 46 -23.18 14.82 3.66
N TYR A 47 -22.96 15.96 3.00
CA TYR A 47 -23.89 16.47 1.97
C TYR A 47 -23.64 15.86 0.59
N PHE A 48 -22.51 15.21 0.40
CA PHE A 48 -22.10 14.62 -0.86
C PHE A 48 -22.44 13.14 -0.89
N LYS A 49 -22.67 12.64 -2.08
CA LYS A 49 -22.70 11.21 -2.34
C LYS A 49 -21.40 10.81 -2.99
N PHE A 50 -20.61 10.04 -2.28
CA PHE A 50 -19.35 9.52 -2.76
C PHE A 50 -19.52 8.21 -3.52
N SER A 51 -18.59 7.91 -4.40
CA SER A 51 -18.54 6.67 -5.16
C SER A 51 -17.09 6.23 -5.35
N SER A 52 -16.87 4.93 -5.31
CA SER A 52 -15.62 4.27 -5.68
C SER A 52 -15.83 3.46 -6.93
N THR A 53 -14.88 3.49 -7.86
CA THR A 53 -14.91 2.62 -9.05
C THR A 53 -14.67 1.16 -8.72
N ASP A 54 -13.98 0.88 -7.60
CA ASP A 54 -13.77 -0.47 -7.08
C ASP A 54 -13.79 -0.47 -5.54
N PRO A 55 -14.95 -0.76 -4.92
CA PRO A 55 -15.06 -0.83 -3.47
C PRO A 55 -14.29 -2.00 -2.83
N ALA A 56 -13.85 -3.02 -3.61
CA ALA A 56 -13.01 -4.09 -3.10
C ALA A 56 -11.55 -3.65 -2.94
N VAL A 57 -11.16 -2.55 -3.59
CA VAL A 57 -9.86 -1.90 -3.41
C VAL A 57 -9.96 -0.78 -2.39
N ALA A 58 -10.92 0.14 -2.56
CA ALA A 58 -11.12 1.30 -1.69
C ALA A 58 -12.61 1.54 -1.46
N ALA A 59 -13.09 1.23 -0.27
CA ALA A 59 -14.46 1.47 0.15
C ALA A 59 -14.59 2.86 0.76
N ILE A 60 -15.60 3.65 0.32
CA ILE A 60 -15.83 5.01 0.82
C ILE A 60 -17.14 5.12 1.58
N ASN A 61 -17.12 5.85 2.69
CA ASN A 61 -18.27 6.15 3.54
C ASN A 61 -18.85 7.54 3.23
N ALA A 62 -20.06 7.79 3.73
CA ALA A 62 -20.77 9.06 3.52
C ALA A 62 -20.08 10.27 4.18
N ASP A 63 -19.19 10.05 5.14
CA ASP A 63 -18.41 11.11 5.80
C ASP A 63 -17.11 11.46 5.06
N GLY A 64 -16.84 10.79 3.91
CA GLY A 64 -15.63 10.96 3.13
C GLY A 64 -14.45 10.12 3.61
N SER A 65 -14.62 9.26 4.61
CA SER A 65 -13.59 8.31 5.03
C SER A 65 -13.50 7.14 4.05
N VAL A 66 -12.28 6.78 3.67
CA VAL A 66 -11.96 5.69 2.75
C VAL A 66 -11.20 4.61 3.49
N SER A 67 -11.66 3.38 3.42
CA SER A 67 -10.94 2.19 3.90
C SER A 67 -10.27 1.49 2.72
N ILE A 68 -8.99 1.25 2.82
CA ILE A 68 -8.24 0.48 1.82
C ILE A 68 -8.43 -1.01 2.15
N VAL A 69 -9.13 -1.72 1.26
CA VAL A 69 -9.65 -3.07 1.52
C VAL A 69 -8.80 -4.16 0.87
N GLY A 70 -8.19 -3.85 -0.27
CA GLY A 70 -7.39 -4.81 -1.01
C GLY A 70 -6.47 -4.14 -2.02
N GLY A 71 -5.65 -4.95 -2.71
CA GLY A 71 -4.73 -4.47 -3.74
C GLY A 71 -5.44 -4.16 -5.06
N GLY A 72 -4.95 -3.14 -5.76
CA GLY A 72 -5.49 -2.72 -7.05
C GLY A 72 -5.58 -1.21 -7.20
N THR A 73 -6.47 -0.75 -8.08
CA THR A 73 -6.69 0.67 -8.32
C THR A 73 -8.17 1.01 -8.20
N ALA A 74 -8.47 2.12 -7.54
CA ALA A 74 -9.82 2.67 -7.44
C ALA A 74 -9.79 4.19 -7.58
N THR A 75 -10.86 4.77 -8.13
CA THR A 75 -11.02 6.23 -8.19
C THR A 75 -12.23 6.63 -7.35
N ILE A 76 -12.01 7.53 -6.42
CA ILE A 76 -13.05 8.14 -5.60
C ILE A 76 -13.53 9.42 -6.26
N THR A 77 -14.83 9.52 -6.44
CA THR A 77 -15.54 10.69 -6.96
C THR A 77 -16.70 11.05 -6.04
N ALA A 78 -17.30 12.21 -6.26
CA ALA A 78 -18.46 12.67 -5.48
C ALA A 78 -19.47 13.41 -6.33
N GLU A 79 -20.71 13.46 -5.85
CA GLU A 79 -21.77 14.32 -6.40
C GLU A 79 -22.52 15.04 -5.27
N LEU A 80 -23.04 16.21 -5.56
CA LEU A 80 -23.94 16.96 -4.69
C LEU A 80 -25.30 17.15 -5.39
N LYS A 81 -26.35 16.51 -4.89
CA LYS A 81 -27.71 16.56 -5.47
C LYS A 81 -27.73 16.29 -6.98
N GLY A 82 -26.97 15.29 -7.43
CA GLY A 82 -26.90 14.90 -8.84
C GLY A 82 -25.98 15.75 -9.71
N VAL A 83 -25.27 16.73 -9.14
CA VAL A 83 -24.23 17.50 -9.83
C VAL A 83 -22.88 16.89 -9.48
N ALA A 84 -22.15 16.40 -10.48
CA ALA A 84 -20.81 15.85 -10.27
C ALA A 84 -19.87 16.91 -9.69
N ALA A 85 -19.11 16.54 -8.66
CA ALA A 85 -18.06 17.38 -8.12
C ALA A 85 -16.83 17.35 -9.02
N THR A 86 -16.12 18.49 -9.08
CA THR A 86 -14.78 18.53 -9.65
C THR A 86 -13.76 17.97 -8.65
N GLY A 87 -12.68 17.39 -9.15
CA GLY A 87 -11.67 16.70 -8.35
C GLY A 87 -12.01 15.22 -8.12
N SER A 88 -10.98 14.44 -7.94
CA SER A 88 -11.04 12.99 -7.67
C SER A 88 -9.84 12.53 -6.88
N VAL A 89 -9.88 11.30 -6.35
CA VAL A 89 -8.72 10.63 -5.75
C VAL A 89 -8.53 9.29 -6.43
N ALA A 90 -7.46 9.17 -7.21
CA ALA A 90 -7.00 7.89 -7.75
C ALA A 90 -6.13 7.18 -6.71
N ILE A 91 -6.58 6.05 -6.21
CA ILE A 91 -5.90 5.26 -5.20
C ILE A 91 -5.28 4.04 -5.88
N THR A 92 -3.98 3.85 -5.68
CA THR A 92 -3.28 2.60 -6.00
C THR A 92 -2.93 1.91 -4.69
N SER A 93 -3.51 0.74 -4.45
CA SER A 93 -3.29 -0.02 -3.25
C SER A 93 -2.50 -1.30 -3.51
N ILE A 94 -1.67 -1.65 -2.54
CA ILE A 94 -0.89 -2.88 -2.50
C ILE A 94 -1.52 -3.80 -1.46
N ALA A 95 -1.88 -5.02 -1.88
CA ALA A 95 -2.31 -6.05 -0.95
C ALA A 95 -1.14 -6.51 -0.07
N LEU A 96 -1.43 -6.83 1.17
CA LEU A 96 -0.45 -7.48 2.06
C LEU A 96 -0.23 -8.93 1.65
N ALA A 97 0.94 -9.47 2.00
CA ALA A 97 1.20 -10.90 1.82
C ALA A 97 0.19 -11.75 2.61
N PRO A 98 -0.25 -12.89 2.06
CA PRO A 98 -1.15 -13.78 2.78
C PRO A 98 -0.55 -14.25 4.10
N ILE A 99 -1.36 -14.30 5.16
CA ILE A 99 -0.92 -14.88 6.43
C ILE A 99 -0.71 -16.39 6.23
N PRO A 100 0.50 -16.92 6.49
CA PRO A 100 0.77 -18.33 6.31
C PRO A 100 0.00 -19.18 7.34
N THR A 101 -0.49 -20.34 6.90
CA THR A 101 -1.36 -21.22 7.70
C THR A 101 -0.76 -22.60 8.03
N ARG A 102 0.50 -22.83 7.69
CA ARG A 102 1.18 -24.09 8.03
C ARG A 102 1.34 -24.23 9.54
N ASP A 103 1.25 -25.46 10.04
CA ASP A 103 1.57 -25.75 11.45
C ASP A 103 3.02 -25.35 11.74
N ALA A 104 3.22 -24.57 12.79
CA ALA A 104 4.53 -24.05 13.19
C ALA A 104 5.57 -25.17 13.42
N ALA A 105 5.15 -26.36 13.83
CA ALA A 105 6.02 -27.52 13.99
C ALA A 105 6.68 -27.99 12.68
N ASN A 106 6.13 -27.59 11.52
CA ASN A 106 6.62 -27.94 10.19
C ASN A 106 7.24 -26.74 9.45
N VAL A 107 7.59 -25.68 10.17
CA VAL A 107 8.11 -24.45 9.59
C VAL A 107 9.42 -24.04 10.27
N ILE A 108 10.43 -23.75 9.47
CA ILE A 108 11.60 -22.98 9.91
C ILE A 108 11.38 -21.57 9.33
N SER A 109 11.02 -20.64 10.20
CA SER A 109 10.79 -19.25 9.80
C SER A 109 12.08 -18.44 9.94
N ILE A 110 12.40 -17.66 8.92
CA ILE A 110 13.52 -16.71 8.94
C ILE A 110 12.99 -15.29 9.16
N PHE A 111 11.88 -14.97 8.53
CA PHE A 111 11.22 -13.68 8.69
C PHE A 111 9.70 -13.83 8.50
N SER A 112 8.94 -13.61 9.55
CA SER A 112 7.48 -13.69 9.52
C SER A 112 6.89 -13.09 10.79
N ASP A 113 5.71 -12.45 10.68
CA ASP A 113 4.91 -12.05 11.84
C ASP A 113 4.05 -13.20 12.40
N ALA A 114 3.86 -14.27 11.62
CA ALA A 114 3.01 -15.39 11.99
C ALA A 114 3.74 -16.48 12.79
N TYR A 115 5.07 -16.55 12.72
CA TYR A 115 5.88 -17.58 13.34
C TYR A 115 7.01 -17.00 14.20
N GLN A 116 7.53 -17.82 15.09
CA GLN A 116 8.79 -17.48 15.76
C GLN A 116 9.95 -17.64 14.77
N ASN A 117 10.65 -16.56 14.52
CA ASN A 117 11.76 -16.54 13.58
C ASN A 117 13.02 -17.14 14.17
N SER A 118 13.73 -17.91 13.37
CA SER A 118 15.11 -18.33 13.65
C SER A 118 16.02 -17.10 13.63
N PRO A 119 17.00 -17.01 14.54
CA PRO A 119 17.91 -15.87 14.55
C PRO A 119 18.78 -15.85 13.30
N VAL A 120 18.98 -14.68 12.72
CA VAL A 120 19.92 -14.42 11.61
C VAL A 120 20.98 -13.42 12.05
N ASP A 121 22.12 -13.41 11.38
CA ASP A 121 23.15 -12.42 11.61
C ASP A 121 22.87 -11.16 10.82
N TYR A 122 22.54 -11.31 9.54
CA TYR A 122 22.25 -10.22 8.64
C TYR A 122 21.18 -10.62 7.63
N PHE A 123 20.21 -9.73 7.37
CA PHE A 123 19.24 -9.86 6.28
C PHE A 123 19.76 -9.33 4.94
N ASN A 124 20.90 -8.64 4.95
CA ASN A 124 21.59 -8.17 3.76
C ASN A 124 23.09 -8.09 4.06
N GLY A 125 23.74 -9.25 4.10
CA GLY A 125 25.19 -9.34 4.28
C GLY A 125 25.92 -8.55 3.21
N TYR A 126 27.00 -7.88 3.59
CA TYR A 126 27.75 -7.01 2.69
C TYR A 126 28.79 -7.76 1.87
N TRP A 127 28.61 -7.76 0.55
CA TRP A 127 29.44 -8.49 -0.42
C TRP A 127 30.15 -7.53 -1.40
N ALA A 128 30.96 -6.63 -0.86
CA ALA A 128 31.73 -5.71 -1.69
C ALA A 128 32.72 -6.45 -2.59
N PRO A 129 33.02 -5.91 -3.78
CA PRO A 129 32.46 -4.68 -4.40
C PRO A 129 31.23 -4.95 -5.29
N TRP A 130 30.71 -6.17 -5.31
CA TRP A 130 29.74 -6.62 -6.31
C TRP A 130 28.28 -6.30 -5.94
N GLN A 131 28.00 -6.16 -4.66
CA GLN A 131 26.65 -5.90 -4.21
C GLN A 131 26.27 -4.43 -4.37
N THR A 132 25.15 -4.18 -5.05
CA THR A 132 24.53 -2.85 -5.15
C THR A 132 23.29 -2.71 -4.29
N THR A 133 22.75 -3.82 -3.79
CA THR A 133 21.55 -3.85 -2.95
C THR A 133 21.78 -3.04 -1.68
N GLU A 134 20.87 -2.10 -1.44
CA GLU A 134 20.81 -1.29 -0.23
C GLU A 134 19.58 -1.66 0.60
N GLY A 135 19.69 -1.44 1.91
CA GLY A 135 18.61 -1.66 2.87
C GLY A 135 18.57 -3.10 3.38
N GLN A 136 17.91 -3.22 4.43
CA GLN A 136 17.34 -4.37 5.13
C GLN A 136 16.34 -3.80 6.13
N ASP A 137 15.74 -2.66 5.78
CA ASP A 137 14.90 -1.88 6.67
C ASP A 137 13.57 -2.60 6.84
N ASP A 138 13.20 -2.86 8.08
CA ASP A 138 11.89 -3.34 8.42
C ASP A 138 10.91 -2.18 8.30
N ILE A 139 9.88 -2.37 7.48
CA ILE A 139 8.75 -1.45 7.36
C ILE A 139 7.57 -2.11 8.03
N ASP A 140 6.92 -1.40 8.94
CA ASP A 140 5.66 -1.83 9.55
C ASP A 140 4.48 -1.25 8.76
N ILE A 141 3.63 -2.13 8.27
CA ILE A 141 2.41 -1.77 7.55
C ILE A 141 1.23 -2.33 8.35
N ASN A 142 0.69 -1.53 9.27
CA ASN A 142 -0.41 -1.91 10.16
C ASN A 142 -0.14 -3.20 10.96
N GLY A 143 1.07 -3.36 11.49
CA GLY A 143 1.48 -4.52 12.25
C GLY A 143 2.03 -5.67 11.39
N ASN A 144 2.03 -5.54 10.07
CA ASN A 144 2.69 -6.48 9.17
C ASN A 144 4.07 -5.93 8.79
N LYS A 145 5.11 -6.62 9.21
CA LYS A 145 6.49 -6.24 8.92
C LYS A 145 6.93 -6.79 7.57
N VAL A 146 7.64 -5.95 6.82
CA VAL A 146 8.27 -6.33 5.56
C VAL A 146 9.70 -5.83 5.51
N ILE A 147 10.59 -6.56 4.85
CA ILE A 147 11.95 -6.10 4.60
C ILE A 147 11.98 -5.42 3.24
N LYS A 148 12.44 -4.16 3.18
CA LYS A 148 12.60 -3.42 1.94
C LYS A 148 14.04 -3.40 1.48
N TYR A 149 14.25 -3.87 0.26
CA TYR A 149 15.51 -3.74 -0.45
C TYR A 149 15.39 -2.78 -1.62
N SER A 150 16.42 -1.97 -1.85
CA SER A 150 16.51 -1.07 -3.00
C SER A 150 17.79 -1.33 -3.80
N LYS A 151 17.83 -0.89 -5.05
CA LYS A 151 18.96 -1.14 -5.99
C LYS A 151 19.34 -2.61 -6.08
N LEU A 152 18.34 -3.48 -5.99
CA LEU A 152 18.50 -4.93 -5.89
C LEU A 152 19.30 -5.52 -7.05
N ASN A 153 20.41 -6.17 -6.74
CA ASN A 153 21.08 -7.10 -7.63
C ASN A 153 21.20 -8.50 -7.01
N PHE A 154 21.52 -8.60 -5.73
CA PHE A 154 21.38 -9.83 -4.95
C PHE A 154 21.32 -9.50 -3.45
N VAL A 155 20.76 -10.42 -2.68
CA VAL A 155 20.69 -10.38 -1.21
C VAL A 155 21.27 -11.68 -0.68
N GLY A 156 22.15 -11.57 0.32
CA GLY A 156 22.58 -12.72 1.13
C GLY A 156 22.00 -12.60 2.53
N ILE A 157 21.18 -13.56 2.92
CA ILE A 157 20.74 -13.70 4.32
C ILE A 157 21.73 -14.63 4.99
N GLU A 158 22.35 -14.16 6.07
CA GLU A 158 23.43 -14.88 6.74
C GLU A 158 23.02 -15.36 8.13
N PHE A 159 23.34 -16.60 8.41
CA PHE A 159 23.26 -17.20 9.75
C PHE A 159 24.43 -18.17 9.94
N GLN A 160 25.22 -17.96 10.98
CA GLN A 160 26.45 -18.67 11.23
C GLN A 160 26.49 -19.27 12.64
N GLY A 161 27.38 -20.26 12.83
CA GLY A 161 27.61 -20.88 14.13
C GLY A 161 26.32 -21.44 14.74
N GLU A 162 25.98 -21.00 15.94
CA GLU A 162 24.80 -21.46 16.67
C GLU A 162 23.47 -21.04 16.04
N LYS A 163 23.49 -20.12 15.07
CA LYS A 163 22.31 -19.67 14.32
C LYS A 163 22.02 -20.51 13.09
N THR A 164 22.90 -21.44 12.74
CA THR A 164 22.66 -22.33 11.60
C THR A 164 21.39 -23.15 11.81
N VAL A 165 20.63 -23.34 10.71
CA VAL A 165 19.39 -24.12 10.71
C VAL A 165 19.58 -25.41 9.93
N ASP A 166 19.06 -26.51 10.47
CA ASP A 166 18.99 -27.78 9.75
C ASP A 166 17.67 -27.83 8.95
N ALA A 167 17.78 -27.61 7.64
CA ALA A 167 16.65 -27.65 6.71
C ALA A 167 16.58 -28.98 5.94
N SER A 168 17.32 -30.03 6.35
CA SER A 168 17.40 -31.30 5.62
C SER A 168 16.06 -32.03 5.45
N THR A 169 15.12 -31.75 6.34
CA THR A 169 13.74 -32.31 6.28
C THR A 169 12.75 -31.41 5.58
N MET A 170 13.14 -30.19 5.20
CA MET A 170 12.27 -29.24 4.52
C MET A 170 12.18 -29.59 3.04
N THR A 171 10.99 -29.56 2.50
CA THR A 171 10.69 -29.91 1.10
C THR A 171 10.30 -28.71 0.25
N HIS A 172 10.04 -27.57 0.87
CA HIS A 172 9.59 -26.35 0.22
C HIS A 172 10.31 -25.13 0.78
N PHE A 173 10.61 -24.18 -0.09
CA PHE A 173 10.98 -22.83 0.26
C PHE A 173 9.81 -21.92 -0.08
N HIS A 174 9.44 -21.00 0.81
CA HIS A 174 8.36 -20.06 0.61
C HIS A 174 8.86 -18.65 0.89
N VAL A 175 8.55 -17.74 -0.02
CA VAL A 175 8.80 -16.30 0.14
C VAL A 175 7.72 -15.53 -0.61
N ASP A 176 7.18 -14.49 0.02
CA ASP A 176 6.31 -13.52 -0.64
C ASP A 176 7.16 -12.31 -1.03
N ILE A 177 7.10 -11.93 -2.29
CA ILE A 177 7.89 -10.83 -2.85
C ILE A 177 6.96 -9.85 -3.54
N TYR A 178 7.05 -8.60 -3.16
CA TYR A 178 6.42 -7.49 -3.87
C TYR A 178 7.46 -6.66 -4.60
N VAL A 179 7.22 -6.38 -5.88
CA VAL A 179 8.07 -5.53 -6.71
C VAL A 179 7.30 -4.28 -7.10
N GLU A 180 7.72 -3.13 -6.58
CA GLU A 180 7.05 -1.85 -6.79
C GLU A 180 7.20 -1.33 -8.23
N ASN A 181 8.31 -1.65 -8.88
CA ASN A 181 8.62 -1.15 -10.21
C ASN A 181 7.91 -1.93 -11.31
N THR A 182 7.63 -1.26 -12.44
CA THR A 182 7.15 -1.94 -13.65
C THR A 182 8.20 -2.93 -14.14
N LEU A 183 7.82 -4.21 -14.19
CA LEU A 183 8.70 -5.29 -14.64
C LEU A 183 8.85 -5.28 -16.16
N LYS A 184 10.07 -5.56 -16.63
CA LYS A 184 10.38 -5.83 -18.04
C LYS A 184 10.46 -7.33 -18.26
N SER A 185 10.31 -7.78 -19.50
CA SER A 185 10.39 -9.20 -19.86
C SER A 185 11.75 -9.85 -19.59
N SER A 186 12.78 -9.04 -19.37
CA SER A 186 14.14 -9.50 -19.04
C SER A 186 14.39 -9.60 -17.54
N ASP A 187 13.49 -9.08 -16.71
CA ASP A 187 13.68 -9.08 -15.27
C ASP A 187 13.35 -10.46 -14.70
N PHE A 188 14.11 -10.92 -13.76
CA PHE A 188 13.91 -12.19 -13.10
C PHE A 188 14.36 -12.11 -11.63
N ILE A 189 13.78 -12.96 -10.79
CA ILE A 189 14.24 -13.23 -9.43
C ILE A 189 14.60 -14.70 -9.39
N GLN A 190 15.80 -14.99 -8.91
CA GLN A 190 16.29 -16.34 -8.68
C GLN A 190 16.56 -16.52 -7.19
N VAL A 191 16.06 -17.60 -6.61
CA VAL A 191 16.25 -17.99 -5.21
C VAL A 191 17.01 -19.29 -5.16
#